data_d24141a4a2577e5099fbb62b42290646
#
_entry.id   d24141a4a2577e5099fbb62b42290646
#
_cell.length_a   1.000
_cell.length_b   1.000
_cell.length_c   1.000
_cell.angle_alpha   90.00
_cell.angle_beta   90.00
_cell.angle_gamma   90.00
#
_symmetry.space_group_name_H-M   'P 1'
#
loop_
_entity.id
_entity.type
_entity.pdbx_description
1 polymer ?
#
loop_
_entity_poly.entity_id
_entity_poly.type
_entity_poly.pdbx_seq_one_letter_code
_entity_poly.pdbx_strand_id
1 'polypeptide(L)'
;MGKNISLKSIVDFENDNINFYIPSYQRGYRWKSRQVSQLIDDIDSFSPTESTPFYFLQALAVAKDIENNRVNVVDGQQRLTTLKLILGEESGELPIDYAREANEALDKHFMSMAQKVIEEKLGETGTERRTEFCKKIKERCRFLYYEVDIDKELSTFYQLNSGKIPAKDSELVKCVMLTLGNDESSDITNARAGEWDEIERKLNDNSFFSFCTPRDTWREDDRMTVLLRYAGLTPTPQEQREEVFPFLTRILDELKTKSRITIWKMIYSALYRLLEWYNDPLMYHAFGAIVHQRNNKDIKPKTRKEILDAIEIIAEYKPKEDKNDYFNWGEDLFNPSLIPH
;
A
#
# COMPACT_ATOMS: atom_id res chain seq x y z
N MET A 1 3.63 3.51 32.53
CA MET A 1 4.34 2.37 31.92
C MET A 1 5.48 2.93 31.08
N GLY A 2 6.72 2.61 31.42
CA GLY A 2 7.89 3.17 30.75
C GLY A 2 7.95 2.62 29.32
N LYS A 3 7.98 3.52 28.34
CA LYS A 3 8.27 3.17 26.95
C LYS A 3 9.69 2.61 26.93
N ASN A 4 9.85 1.33 26.53
CA ASN A 4 11.18 0.74 26.37
C ASN A 4 11.84 1.34 25.13
N ILE A 5 12.54 2.46 25.34
CA ILE A 5 13.37 3.10 24.31
C ILE A 5 14.82 2.80 24.66
N SER A 6 15.55 2.24 23.72
CA SER A 6 16.97 1.95 23.87
C SER A 6 17.74 2.22 22.58
N LEU A 7 19.03 2.42 22.69
CA LEU A 7 19.90 2.45 21.53
C LEU A 7 20.42 1.04 21.29
N LYS A 8 20.22 0.52 20.09
CA LYS A 8 20.70 -0.80 19.69
C LYS A 8 21.49 -0.76 18.39
N SER A 9 22.58 -1.47 18.36
CA SER A 9 23.37 -1.77 17.16
C SER A 9 22.90 -3.05 16.49
N ILE A 10 23.42 -3.36 15.32
CA ILE A 10 23.24 -4.67 14.67
C ILE A 10 23.79 -5.79 15.57
N VAL A 11 24.94 -5.56 16.24
CA VAL A 11 25.55 -6.53 17.16
C VAL A 11 24.64 -6.82 18.35
N ASP A 12 23.91 -5.82 18.85
CA ASP A 12 22.94 -6.04 19.94
C ASP A 12 21.79 -6.92 19.46
N PHE A 13 21.37 -6.79 18.21
CA PHE A 13 20.33 -7.67 17.65
C PHE A 13 20.82 -9.11 17.48
N GLU A 14 22.07 -9.30 17.05
CA GLU A 14 22.72 -10.61 16.96
C GLU A 14 22.83 -11.26 18.37
N ASN A 15 23.32 -10.54 19.37
CA ASN A 15 23.48 -11.04 20.74
C ASN A 15 22.14 -11.38 21.42
N ASP A 16 21.12 -10.58 21.17
CA ASP A 16 19.77 -10.79 21.71
C ASP A 16 18.98 -11.85 20.92
N ASN A 17 19.56 -12.43 19.86
CA ASN A 17 18.91 -13.38 18.95
C ASN A 17 17.55 -12.88 18.44
N ILE A 18 17.50 -11.59 18.04
CA ILE A 18 16.26 -10.99 17.57
C ILE A 18 15.94 -11.50 16.18
N ASN A 19 14.81 -12.18 16.03
CA ASN A 19 14.24 -12.53 14.74
C ASN A 19 13.18 -11.50 14.35
N PHE A 20 13.51 -10.65 13.38
CA PHE A 20 12.59 -9.64 12.88
C PHE A 20 11.57 -10.26 11.93
N TYR A 21 10.35 -9.78 12.01
CA TYR A 21 9.27 -10.19 11.12
C TYR A 21 8.60 -8.97 10.51
N ILE A 22 8.47 -8.98 9.19
CA ILE A 22 7.75 -7.93 8.44
C ILE A 22 6.32 -8.40 8.21
N PRO A 23 5.33 -7.86 8.95
CA PRO A 23 3.94 -8.28 8.84
C PRO A 23 3.34 -8.00 7.45
N SER A 24 2.28 -8.74 7.11
CA SER A 24 1.61 -8.64 5.79
C SER A 24 0.96 -7.30 5.52
N TYR A 25 0.62 -6.52 6.53
CA TYR A 25 0.09 -5.17 6.37
C TYR A 25 1.16 -4.16 5.92
N GLN A 26 2.45 -4.45 6.13
CA GLN A 26 3.54 -3.63 5.62
C GLN A 26 3.58 -3.70 4.09
N ARG A 27 3.85 -2.55 3.45
CA ARG A 27 4.17 -2.57 2.02
C ARG A 27 5.48 -3.31 1.80
N GLY A 28 5.68 -3.91 0.62
CA GLY A 28 6.93 -4.52 0.27
C GLY A 28 8.10 -3.51 0.17
N TYR A 29 9.29 -3.98 -0.16
CA TYR A 29 10.45 -3.12 -0.31
C TYR A 29 10.29 -2.16 -1.50
N ARG A 30 10.48 -0.84 -1.28
CA ARG A 30 10.19 0.23 -2.26
C ARG A 30 11.28 1.31 -2.36
N TRP A 31 12.38 1.18 -1.64
CA TRP A 31 13.48 2.13 -1.81
C TRP A 31 14.07 2.07 -3.22
N LYS A 32 14.23 3.25 -3.80
CA LYS A 32 14.88 3.44 -5.10
C LYS A 32 16.38 3.62 -4.92
N SER A 33 17.13 3.56 -5.99
CA SER A 33 18.60 3.75 -6.02
C SER A 33 19.07 4.95 -5.20
N ARG A 34 18.34 6.07 -5.26
CA ARG A 34 18.69 7.30 -4.55
C ARG A 34 18.71 7.11 -3.02
N GLN A 35 17.69 6.46 -2.44
CA GLN A 35 17.62 6.27 -0.99
C GLN A 35 18.71 5.31 -0.50
N VAL A 36 18.98 4.26 -1.25
CA VAL A 36 20.06 3.30 -0.95
C VAL A 36 21.41 3.99 -1.02
N SER A 37 21.67 4.73 -2.11
CA SER A 37 22.90 5.51 -2.30
C SER A 37 23.10 6.50 -1.15
N GLN A 38 22.07 7.26 -0.79
CA GLN A 38 22.13 8.24 0.28
C GLN A 38 22.45 7.60 1.63
N LEU A 39 21.82 6.47 1.98
CA LEU A 39 22.13 5.75 3.23
C LEU A 39 23.60 5.33 3.28
N ILE A 40 24.15 4.81 2.17
CA ILE A 40 25.56 4.42 2.09
C ILE A 40 26.47 5.65 2.26
N ASP A 41 26.18 6.74 1.54
CA ASP A 41 26.99 7.96 1.58
C ASP A 41 26.96 8.61 2.98
N ASP A 42 25.80 8.65 3.62
CA ASP A 42 25.63 9.19 4.97
C ASP A 42 26.44 8.39 6.01
N ILE A 43 26.38 7.06 5.94
CA ILE A 43 27.16 6.19 6.84
C ILE A 43 28.67 6.31 6.52
N ASP A 44 29.01 6.38 5.26
CA ASP A 44 30.43 6.40 4.85
C ASP A 44 31.12 7.72 5.23
N SER A 45 30.45 8.82 5.03
CA SER A 45 30.95 10.16 5.40
C SER A 45 30.92 10.44 6.91
N PHE A 46 30.19 9.64 7.68
CA PHE A 46 30.08 9.87 9.13
C PHE A 46 31.41 9.68 9.85
N SER A 47 31.81 10.71 10.57
CA SER A 47 32.97 10.70 11.48
C SER A 47 32.49 10.93 12.90
N PRO A 48 32.73 10.00 13.83
CA PRO A 48 32.30 10.16 15.21
C PRO A 48 33.07 11.31 15.91
N THR A 49 32.34 12.03 16.77
CA THR A 49 32.88 13.06 17.66
C THR A 49 32.50 12.72 19.10
N GLU A 50 33.09 13.42 20.11
CA GLU A 50 32.68 13.22 21.50
C GLU A 50 31.18 13.48 21.74
N SER A 51 30.59 14.47 21.04
CA SER A 51 29.18 14.81 21.16
C SER A 51 28.24 13.91 20.28
N THR A 52 28.79 13.33 19.24
CA THR A 52 28.04 12.45 18.30
C THR A 52 28.82 11.16 18.02
N PRO A 53 28.90 10.24 19.00
CA PRO A 53 29.74 9.05 18.89
C PRO A 53 29.20 8.01 17.90
N PHE A 54 27.91 8.09 17.52
CA PHE A 54 27.23 7.13 16.64
C PHE A 54 26.43 7.82 15.55
N TYR A 55 26.33 7.16 14.39
CA TYR A 55 25.38 7.51 13.35
C TYR A 55 24.01 6.92 13.69
N PHE A 56 23.00 7.77 13.77
CA PHE A 56 21.64 7.34 14.07
C PHE A 56 20.90 6.91 12.82
N LEU A 57 20.57 5.64 12.76
CA LEU A 57 19.75 5.02 11.70
C LEU A 57 18.26 5.35 11.81
N GLN A 58 17.88 6.35 12.62
CA GLN A 58 16.51 6.73 12.99
C GLN A 58 15.82 5.69 13.90
N ALA A 59 14.51 5.87 14.09
CA ALA A 59 13.74 4.97 14.93
C ALA A 59 13.47 3.64 14.21
N LEU A 60 13.52 2.57 14.99
CA LEU A 60 13.03 1.25 14.64
C LEU A 60 11.95 0.88 15.67
N ALA A 61 10.70 1.02 15.28
CA ALA A 61 9.57 0.67 16.13
C ALA A 61 9.19 -0.80 15.91
N VAL A 62 9.04 -1.53 16.99
CA VAL A 62 8.79 -2.96 16.96
C VAL A 62 7.77 -3.39 18.02
N ALA A 63 7.08 -4.52 17.76
CA ALA A 63 6.21 -5.18 18.74
C ALA A 63 6.68 -6.63 18.94
N LYS A 64 6.84 -7.04 20.19
CA LYS A 64 7.23 -8.42 20.51
C LYS A 64 6.03 -9.35 20.41
N ASP A 65 6.11 -10.30 19.49
CA ASP A 65 5.17 -11.41 19.34
C ASP A 65 5.75 -12.64 20.08
N ILE A 66 5.45 -12.73 21.37
CA ILE A 66 5.99 -13.78 22.26
C ILE A 66 5.48 -15.14 21.82
N GLU A 67 4.23 -15.23 21.36
CA GLU A 67 3.59 -16.50 20.97
C GLU A 67 4.31 -17.14 19.77
N ASN A 68 4.78 -16.32 18.83
CA ASN A 68 5.48 -16.78 17.63
C ASN A 68 7.01 -16.64 17.72
N ASN A 69 7.55 -16.26 18.88
CA ASN A 69 8.99 -16.05 19.13
C ASN A 69 9.65 -15.16 18.05
N ARG A 70 9.04 -14.01 17.76
CA ARG A 70 9.51 -13.06 16.74
C ARG A 70 9.25 -11.62 17.17
N VAL A 71 9.86 -10.69 16.45
CA VAL A 71 9.71 -9.26 16.68
C VAL A 71 9.14 -8.61 15.42
N ASN A 72 7.88 -8.21 15.48
CA ASN A 72 7.19 -7.56 14.37
C ASN A 72 7.75 -6.15 14.18
N VAL A 73 8.17 -5.83 12.96
CA VAL A 73 8.63 -4.49 12.62
C VAL A 73 7.41 -3.60 12.34
N VAL A 74 7.26 -2.53 13.10
CA VAL A 74 6.16 -1.56 12.97
C VAL A 74 6.57 -0.36 12.09
N ASP A 75 7.78 0.17 12.29
CA ASP A 75 8.39 1.18 11.40
C ASP A 75 9.89 0.93 11.29
N GLY A 76 10.49 1.32 10.17
CA GLY A 76 11.90 1.13 9.87
C GLY A 76 12.23 -0.02 8.91
N GLN A 77 11.20 -0.72 8.40
CA GLN A 77 11.33 -1.87 7.49
C GLN A 77 12.29 -1.61 6.32
N GLN A 78 12.11 -0.53 5.58
CA GLN A 78 12.88 -0.24 4.36
C GLN A 78 14.38 -0.18 4.66
N ARG A 79 14.73 0.49 5.77
CA ARG A 79 16.11 0.65 6.21
C ARG A 79 16.69 -0.66 6.72
N LEU A 80 15.91 -1.39 7.50
CA LEU A 80 16.33 -2.70 8.01
C LEU A 80 16.58 -3.69 6.87
N THR A 81 15.70 -3.74 5.86
CA THR A 81 15.89 -4.55 4.65
C THR A 81 17.13 -4.12 3.86
N THR A 82 17.37 -2.81 3.70
CA THR A 82 18.58 -2.33 3.00
C THR A 82 19.85 -2.74 3.74
N LEU A 83 19.88 -2.65 5.07
CA LEU A 83 21.02 -3.11 5.87
C LEU A 83 21.23 -4.62 5.72
N LYS A 84 20.17 -5.43 5.70
CA LYS A 84 20.28 -6.87 5.39
C LYS A 84 20.93 -7.10 4.04
N LEU A 85 20.53 -6.36 3.01
CA LEU A 85 21.13 -6.46 1.67
C LEU A 85 22.60 -6.04 1.66
N ILE A 86 23.00 -5.03 2.44
CA ILE A 86 24.38 -4.57 2.56
C ILE A 86 25.25 -5.60 3.30
N LEU A 87 24.78 -6.10 4.43
CA LEU A 87 25.51 -7.04 5.27
C LEU A 87 25.76 -8.37 4.54
N GLY A 88 24.75 -8.86 3.81
CA GLY A 88 24.82 -10.18 3.18
C GLY A 88 24.95 -11.31 4.21
N GLU A 89 25.08 -12.54 3.75
CA GLU A 89 25.20 -13.72 4.62
C GLU A 89 26.55 -13.81 5.33
N GLU A 90 27.63 -13.29 4.71
CA GLU A 90 29.00 -13.42 5.22
C GLU A 90 29.32 -12.47 6.40
N SER A 91 28.63 -11.35 6.51
CA SER A 91 28.92 -10.32 7.51
C SER A 91 28.09 -10.41 8.79
N GLY A 92 27.38 -11.50 8.99
CA GLY A 92 26.45 -11.74 10.09
C GLY A 92 25.00 -11.62 9.62
N GLU A 93 24.21 -12.62 9.93
CA GLU A 93 22.80 -12.63 9.58
C GLU A 93 22.03 -11.60 10.38
N LEU A 94 21.38 -10.69 9.68
CA LEU A 94 20.27 -9.95 10.23
C LEU A 94 18.98 -10.73 9.89
N PRO A 95 18.47 -11.57 10.79
CA PRO A 95 17.36 -12.45 10.49
C PRO A 95 16.09 -11.60 10.34
N ILE A 96 15.58 -11.56 9.11
CA ILE A 96 14.33 -10.88 8.78
C ILE A 96 13.48 -11.86 7.98
N ASP A 97 12.36 -12.25 8.58
CA ASP A 97 11.33 -13.03 7.92
C ASP A 97 10.23 -12.10 7.41
N TYR A 98 9.65 -12.46 6.30
CA TYR A 98 8.57 -11.70 5.68
C TYR A 98 7.30 -12.53 5.70
N ALA A 99 6.17 -11.91 6.07
CA ALA A 99 4.84 -12.53 5.98
C ALA A 99 4.51 -13.01 4.56
N ARG A 100 5.18 -12.43 3.58
CA ARG A 100 5.09 -12.80 2.17
C ARG A 100 6.43 -13.34 1.73
N GLU A 101 6.41 -14.39 0.95
CA GLU A 101 7.60 -14.71 0.18
C GLU A 101 7.93 -13.48 -0.66
N ALA A 102 9.20 -13.07 -0.66
CA ALA A 102 9.72 -11.96 -1.49
C ALA A 102 9.62 -12.30 -3.00
N ASN A 103 8.50 -12.91 -3.39
CA ASN A 103 8.23 -13.48 -4.70
C ASN A 103 7.50 -12.54 -5.64
N GLU A 104 7.07 -11.39 -5.13
CA GLU A 104 6.42 -10.41 -5.98
C GLU A 104 7.45 -9.78 -6.91
N ALA A 105 7.14 -9.79 -8.19
CA ALA A 105 8.00 -9.23 -9.23
C ALA A 105 8.45 -7.80 -8.92
N LEU A 106 7.60 -7.03 -8.21
CA LEU A 106 7.89 -5.66 -7.83
C LEU A 106 8.91 -5.56 -6.68
N ASP A 107 8.79 -6.40 -5.64
CA ASP A 107 9.74 -6.42 -4.53
C ASP A 107 11.13 -6.89 -5.00
N LYS A 108 11.15 -7.94 -5.82
CA LYS A 108 12.38 -8.42 -6.47
C LYS A 108 13.03 -7.35 -7.34
N HIS A 109 12.21 -6.55 -8.05
CA HIS A 109 12.72 -5.45 -8.86
C HIS A 109 13.43 -4.39 -8.00
N PHE A 110 12.79 -3.91 -6.93
CA PHE A 110 13.40 -2.91 -6.05
C PHE A 110 14.60 -3.46 -5.27
N MET A 111 14.55 -4.71 -4.81
CA MET A 111 15.70 -5.36 -4.16
C MET A 111 16.88 -5.53 -5.13
N SER A 112 16.61 -5.92 -6.38
CA SER A 112 17.65 -6.02 -7.41
C SER A 112 18.27 -4.66 -7.75
N MET A 113 17.45 -3.59 -7.80
CA MET A 113 17.96 -2.22 -7.96
C MET A 113 18.83 -1.80 -6.76
N ALA A 114 18.42 -2.11 -5.54
CA ALA A 114 19.19 -1.83 -4.33
C ALA A 114 20.53 -2.58 -4.35
N GLN A 115 20.49 -3.86 -4.71
CA GLN A 115 21.68 -4.71 -4.83
C GLN A 115 22.71 -4.11 -5.81
N LYS A 116 22.26 -3.68 -7.00
CA LYS A 116 23.13 -3.02 -7.98
C LYS A 116 23.83 -1.78 -7.43
N VAL A 117 23.08 -0.92 -6.72
CA VAL A 117 23.67 0.29 -6.08
C VAL A 117 24.68 -0.08 -5.01
N ILE A 118 24.39 -1.13 -4.22
CA ILE A 118 25.29 -1.62 -3.19
C ILE A 118 26.59 -2.14 -3.83
N GLU A 119 26.47 -2.94 -4.88
CA GLU A 119 27.62 -3.47 -5.62
C GLU A 119 28.44 -2.36 -6.30
N GLU A 120 27.80 -1.37 -6.90
CA GLU A 120 28.48 -0.22 -7.51
C GLU A 120 29.27 0.60 -6.49
N LYS A 121 28.76 0.77 -5.26
CA LYS A 121 29.39 1.62 -4.24
C LYS A 121 30.35 0.88 -3.32
N LEU A 122 30.06 -0.35 -3.00
CA LEU A 122 30.79 -1.11 -1.98
C LEU A 122 31.52 -2.35 -2.57
N GLY A 123 31.23 -2.71 -3.82
CA GLY A 123 31.69 -3.95 -4.43
C GLY A 123 30.81 -5.15 -4.10
N GLU A 124 31.17 -6.29 -4.69
CA GLU A 124 30.51 -7.57 -4.42
C GLU A 124 30.70 -8.00 -2.96
N THR A 125 29.88 -8.92 -2.49
CA THR A 125 30.02 -9.53 -1.16
C THR A 125 31.42 -10.15 -1.00
N GLY A 126 32.05 -9.92 0.15
CA GLY A 126 33.42 -10.38 0.42
C GLY A 126 34.55 -9.45 -0.06
N THR A 127 34.25 -8.37 -0.78
CA THR A 127 35.27 -7.36 -1.11
C THR A 127 35.73 -6.61 0.15
N GLU A 128 37.01 -6.20 0.18
CA GLU A 128 37.61 -5.46 1.30
C GLU A 128 36.77 -4.22 1.63
N ARG A 129 36.40 -3.44 0.61
CA ARG A 129 35.58 -2.24 0.76
C ARG A 129 34.24 -2.51 1.45
N ARG A 130 33.54 -3.58 1.02
CA ARG A 130 32.23 -3.93 1.61
C ARG A 130 32.39 -4.45 3.04
N THR A 131 33.41 -5.25 3.29
CA THR A 131 33.71 -5.77 4.62
C THR A 131 34.03 -4.66 5.61
N GLU A 132 34.85 -3.66 5.22
CA GLU A 132 35.12 -2.48 6.04
C GLU A 132 33.84 -1.67 6.31
N PHE A 133 32.99 -1.50 5.31
CA PHE A 133 31.73 -0.80 5.45
C PHE A 133 30.77 -1.52 6.41
N CYS A 134 30.65 -2.86 6.31
CA CYS A 134 29.89 -3.68 7.24
C CYS A 134 30.41 -3.55 8.68
N LYS A 135 31.73 -3.55 8.88
CA LYS A 135 32.33 -3.30 10.18
C LYS A 135 31.95 -1.91 10.72
N LYS A 136 32.00 -0.88 9.86
CA LYS A 136 31.58 0.48 10.20
C LYS A 136 30.11 0.56 10.64
N ILE A 137 29.20 -0.16 9.97
CA ILE A 137 27.79 -0.26 10.38
C ILE A 137 27.69 -0.86 11.78
N LYS A 138 28.32 -1.98 12.05
CA LYS A 138 28.25 -2.68 13.33
C LYS A 138 28.79 -1.85 14.47
N GLU A 139 29.92 -1.18 14.28
CA GLU A 139 30.59 -0.39 15.31
C GLU A 139 29.93 0.97 15.55
N ARG A 140 29.51 1.66 14.48
CA ARG A 140 29.17 3.10 14.54
C ARG A 140 27.69 3.41 14.35
N CYS A 141 26.88 2.50 13.86
CA CYS A 141 25.45 2.76 13.62
C CYS A 141 24.59 2.29 14.79
N ARG A 142 23.59 3.10 15.15
CA ARG A 142 22.62 2.77 16.20
C ARG A 142 21.21 3.10 15.74
N PHE A 143 20.27 2.20 16.07
CA PHE A 143 18.86 2.46 16.01
C PHE A 143 18.35 3.04 17.32
N LEU A 144 17.42 3.96 17.24
CA LEU A 144 16.54 4.25 18.35
C LEU A 144 15.47 3.16 18.38
N TYR A 145 15.74 2.08 19.14
CA TYR A 145 14.86 0.93 19.24
C TYR A 145 13.70 1.27 20.18
N TYR A 146 12.49 1.19 19.65
CA TYR A 146 11.26 1.53 20.35
C TYR A 146 10.33 0.34 20.36
N GLU A 147 10.14 -0.25 21.55
CA GLU A 147 9.27 -1.41 21.73
C GLU A 147 7.87 -0.96 22.13
N VAL A 148 6.86 -1.46 21.43
CA VAL A 148 5.44 -1.22 21.69
C VAL A 148 4.77 -2.54 22.12
N ASP A 149 3.68 -2.42 22.86
CA ASP A 149 2.85 -3.56 23.20
C ASP A 149 2.22 -4.13 21.91
N ILE A 150 2.08 -5.45 21.81
CA ILE A 150 1.58 -6.12 20.60
C ILE A 150 0.14 -5.70 20.26
N ASP A 151 -0.68 -5.42 21.26
CA ASP A 151 -2.04 -4.90 21.09
C ASP A 151 -2.10 -3.46 20.52
N LYS A 152 -0.98 -2.74 20.59
CA LYS A 152 -0.83 -1.38 20.07
C LYS A 152 -0.04 -1.31 18.75
N GLU A 153 0.37 -2.43 18.22
CA GLU A 153 1.19 -2.53 16.99
C GLU A 153 0.61 -1.70 15.86
N LEU A 154 -0.65 -1.96 15.50
CA LEU A 154 -1.33 -1.24 14.41
C LEU A 154 -1.57 0.23 14.70
N SER A 155 -2.01 0.57 15.91
CA SER A 155 -2.23 1.97 16.27
C SER A 155 -0.93 2.77 16.24
N THR A 156 0.19 2.17 16.63
CA THR A 156 1.52 2.79 16.55
C THR A 156 1.98 2.91 15.08
N PHE A 157 1.73 1.90 14.26
CA PHE A 157 2.00 1.97 12.83
C PHE A 157 1.29 3.18 12.19
N TYR A 158 0.02 3.39 12.49
CA TYR A 158 -0.74 4.55 12.02
C TYR A 158 -0.15 5.87 12.50
N GLN A 159 0.16 5.99 13.79
CA GLN A 159 0.71 7.23 14.37
C GLN A 159 2.08 7.59 13.78
N LEU A 160 2.97 6.62 13.60
CA LEU A 160 4.30 6.87 13.07
C LEU A 160 4.30 7.22 11.58
N ASN A 161 3.35 6.72 10.83
CA ASN A 161 3.22 7.03 9.41
C ASN A 161 2.42 8.32 9.12
N SER A 162 1.59 8.79 10.06
CA SER A 162 0.78 10.01 9.88
C SER A 162 1.58 11.32 9.80
N GLY A 163 2.86 11.32 10.16
CA GLY A 163 3.72 12.53 10.20
C GLY A 163 4.83 12.60 9.15
N LYS A 164 5.00 11.54 8.33
CA LYS A 164 6.04 11.50 7.27
C LYS A 164 5.37 11.70 5.91
N ILE A 165 5.59 10.94 4.90
CA ILE A 165 4.70 10.95 3.73
C ILE A 165 3.39 10.32 4.21
N PRO A 166 2.25 11.03 4.18
CA PRO A 166 1.02 10.47 4.74
C PRO A 166 0.77 9.12 4.10
N ALA A 167 0.56 8.09 4.92
CA ALA A 167 0.14 6.79 4.42
C ALA A 167 -1.12 7.03 3.56
N LYS A 168 -1.16 6.42 2.39
CA LYS A 168 -2.37 6.49 1.56
C LYS A 168 -3.53 5.87 2.33
N ASP A 169 -4.70 6.41 2.15
CA ASP A 169 -5.91 5.90 2.81
C ASP A 169 -6.09 4.39 2.55
N SER A 170 -5.82 3.96 1.32
CA SER A 170 -5.84 2.54 0.95
C SER A 170 -4.79 1.67 1.65
N GLU A 171 -3.63 2.21 1.98
CA GLU A 171 -2.62 1.47 2.76
C GLU A 171 -3.13 1.17 4.17
N LEU A 172 -3.89 2.10 4.76
CA LEU A 172 -4.51 1.91 6.06
C LEU A 172 -5.70 0.92 5.98
N VAL A 173 -6.50 1.01 4.93
CA VAL A 173 -7.55 0.02 4.64
C VAL A 173 -6.93 -1.38 4.49
N LYS A 174 -5.81 -1.51 3.75
CA LYS A 174 -5.05 -2.76 3.62
C LYS A 174 -4.69 -3.32 4.99
N CYS A 175 -4.15 -2.49 5.88
CA CYS A 175 -3.77 -2.91 7.23
C CYS A 175 -4.96 -3.50 7.99
N VAL A 176 -6.11 -2.81 8.00
CA VAL A 176 -7.32 -3.30 8.68
C VAL A 176 -7.82 -4.59 8.08
N MET A 177 -7.80 -4.71 6.76
CA MET A 177 -8.30 -5.89 6.05
C MET A 177 -7.40 -7.13 6.21
N LEU A 178 -6.09 -6.92 6.40
CA LEU A 178 -5.08 -7.98 6.54
C LEU A 178 -4.66 -8.26 7.99
N THR A 179 -5.21 -7.55 8.97
CA THR A 179 -5.00 -7.89 10.37
C THR A 179 -5.73 -9.18 10.70
N LEU A 180 -5.07 -10.09 11.43
CA LEU A 180 -5.69 -11.31 11.94
C LEU A 180 -6.90 -10.94 12.81
N GLY A 181 -8.07 -11.44 12.46
CA GLY A 181 -9.21 -11.47 13.37
C GLY A 181 -9.03 -12.60 14.38
N ASN A 182 -9.63 -12.49 15.55
CA ASN A 182 -9.54 -13.51 16.60
C ASN A 182 -9.94 -14.92 16.14
N ASP A 183 -10.65 -15.04 15.01
CA ASP A 183 -11.18 -16.29 14.45
C ASP A 183 -10.57 -16.68 13.10
N GLU A 184 -9.50 -16.00 12.63
CA GLU A 184 -8.92 -16.22 11.30
C GLU A 184 -7.52 -16.84 11.40
N SER A 185 -7.25 -17.85 10.56
CA SER A 185 -5.91 -18.45 10.46
C SER A 185 -4.93 -17.53 9.68
N SER A 186 -3.64 -17.68 9.96
CA SER A 186 -2.57 -16.99 9.23
C SER A 186 -2.60 -17.25 7.72
N ASP A 187 -3.04 -18.44 7.30
CA ASP A 187 -3.13 -18.82 5.90
C ASP A 187 -4.18 -17.98 5.14
N ILE A 188 -5.31 -17.67 5.79
CA ILE A 188 -6.35 -16.80 5.20
C ILE A 188 -5.83 -15.38 5.03
N THR A 189 -5.09 -14.88 6.01
CA THR A 189 -4.51 -13.53 5.95
C THR A 189 -3.44 -13.42 4.86
N ASN A 190 -2.59 -14.44 4.73
CA ASN A 190 -1.57 -14.50 3.70
C ASN A 190 -2.19 -14.62 2.30
N ALA A 191 -3.23 -15.42 2.12
CA ALA A 191 -3.97 -15.51 0.86
C ALA A 191 -4.57 -14.15 0.47
N ARG A 192 -5.22 -13.44 1.40
CA ARG A 192 -5.74 -12.09 1.17
C ARG A 192 -4.66 -11.09 0.82
N ALA A 193 -3.49 -11.19 1.44
CA ALA A 193 -2.37 -10.33 1.12
C ALA A 193 -1.94 -10.50 -0.35
N GLY A 194 -1.83 -11.74 -0.83
CA GLY A 194 -1.55 -12.04 -2.23
C GLY A 194 -2.64 -11.53 -3.19
N GLU A 195 -3.91 -11.71 -2.82
CA GLU A 195 -5.05 -11.18 -3.58
C GLU A 195 -5.03 -9.64 -3.63
N TRP A 196 -4.69 -8.96 -2.51
CA TRP A 196 -4.57 -7.49 -2.50
C TRP A 196 -3.49 -7.01 -3.47
N ASP A 197 -2.35 -7.66 -3.47
CA ASP A 197 -1.25 -7.29 -4.35
C ASP A 197 -1.59 -7.55 -5.83
N GLU A 198 -2.39 -8.57 -6.12
CA GLU A 198 -2.95 -8.78 -7.46
C GLU A 198 -3.89 -7.63 -7.87
N ILE A 199 -4.76 -7.18 -6.96
CA ILE A 199 -5.62 -6.01 -7.17
C ILE A 199 -4.77 -4.78 -7.49
N GLU A 200 -3.77 -4.47 -6.66
CA GLU A 200 -2.87 -3.33 -6.88
C GLU A 200 -2.16 -3.43 -8.24
N ARG A 201 -1.69 -4.63 -8.61
CA ARG A 201 -1.06 -4.87 -9.91
C ARG A 201 -2.00 -4.61 -11.09
N LYS A 202 -3.26 -5.04 -11.00
CA LYS A 202 -4.28 -4.78 -12.03
C LYS A 202 -4.60 -3.30 -12.15
N LEU A 203 -4.78 -2.60 -11.03
CA LEU A 203 -5.03 -1.16 -11.01
C LEU A 203 -3.82 -0.34 -11.48
N ASN A 204 -2.61 -0.87 -11.38
CA ASN A 204 -1.40 -0.23 -11.90
C ASN A 204 -1.26 -0.35 -13.43
N ASP A 205 -2.04 -1.20 -14.10
CA ASP A 205 -2.18 -1.15 -15.55
C ASP A 205 -2.91 0.14 -15.95
N ASN A 206 -2.19 1.02 -16.67
CA ASN A 206 -2.72 2.33 -17.05
C ASN A 206 -3.92 2.21 -17.98
N SER A 207 -3.99 1.18 -18.84
CA SER A 207 -5.09 0.96 -19.77
C SER A 207 -6.35 0.57 -19.01
N PHE A 208 -6.23 -0.37 -18.08
CA PHE A 208 -7.34 -0.78 -17.22
C PHE A 208 -7.77 0.36 -16.28
N PHE A 209 -6.82 1.06 -15.67
CA PHE A 209 -7.15 2.17 -14.77
C PHE A 209 -7.86 3.31 -15.48
N SER A 210 -7.41 3.68 -16.71
CA SER A 210 -8.06 4.71 -17.51
C SER A 210 -9.46 4.32 -17.96
N PHE A 211 -9.74 3.04 -18.11
CA PHE A 211 -11.10 2.53 -18.32
C PHE A 211 -11.99 2.75 -17.09
N CYS A 212 -11.45 2.56 -15.88
CA CYS A 212 -12.21 2.66 -14.63
C CYS A 212 -12.47 4.09 -14.15
N THR A 213 -11.80 5.11 -14.71
CA THR A 213 -11.82 6.48 -14.16
C THR A 213 -11.99 7.54 -15.22
N PRO A 214 -12.66 8.68 -14.90
CA PRO A 214 -12.66 9.86 -15.75
C PRO A 214 -11.24 10.40 -16.00
N ARG A 215 -11.03 11.10 -17.10
CA ARG A 215 -9.72 11.65 -17.50
C ARG A 215 -9.10 12.59 -16.48
N ASP A 216 -9.89 13.35 -15.75
CA ASP A 216 -9.44 14.30 -14.74
C ASP A 216 -8.88 13.61 -13.48
N THR A 217 -9.21 12.34 -13.25
CA THR A 217 -8.75 11.53 -12.10
C THR A 217 -7.63 10.54 -12.44
N TRP A 218 -7.11 10.53 -13.67
CA TRP A 218 -6.02 9.61 -14.06
C TRP A 218 -4.72 9.81 -13.29
N ARG A 219 -4.56 10.96 -12.64
CA ARG A 219 -3.40 11.29 -11.80
C ARG A 219 -3.61 10.98 -10.33
N GLU A 220 -4.68 10.27 -10.00
CA GLU A 220 -4.94 9.87 -8.61
C GLU A 220 -3.81 8.94 -8.14
N ASP A 221 -3.12 9.37 -7.08
CA ASP A 221 -1.98 8.63 -6.53
C ASP A 221 -2.42 7.36 -5.79
N ASP A 222 -3.66 7.32 -5.32
CA ASP A 222 -4.26 6.20 -4.62
C ASP A 222 -5.34 5.51 -5.47
N ARG A 223 -4.88 4.68 -6.41
CA ARG A 223 -5.76 3.99 -7.36
C ARG A 223 -6.72 3.00 -6.71
N MET A 224 -6.38 2.49 -5.53
CA MET A 224 -7.23 1.56 -4.80
C MET A 224 -8.54 2.21 -4.35
N THR A 225 -8.54 3.51 -4.03
CA THR A 225 -9.76 4.22 -3.62
C THR A 225 -10.84 4.19 -4.70
N VAL A 226 -10.43 4.14 -5.97
CA VAL A 226 -11.38 3.97 -7.10
C VAL A 226 -12.10 2.63 -6.98
N LEU A 227 -11.37 1.54 -6.73
CA LEU A 227 -11.98 0.22 -6.56
C LEU A 227 -12.89 0.17 -5.33
N LEU A 228 -12.47 0.77 -4.20
CA LEU A 228 -13.29 0.84 -2.99
C LEU A 228 -14.63 1.53 -3.25
N ARG A 229 -14.65 2.57 -4.09
CA ARG A 229 -15.90 3.22 -4.51
C ARG A 229 -16.79 2.27 -5.32
N TYR A 230 -16.22 1.50 -6.27
CA TYR A 230 -16.98 0.50 -7.03
C TYR A 230 -17.46 -0.67 -6.17
N ALA A 231 -16.79 -0.94 -5.07
CA ALA A 231 -17.23 -1.90 -4.06
C ALA A 231 -18.39 -1.39 -3.17
N GLY A 232 -18.82 -0.13 -3.34
CA GLY A 232 -19.86 0.48 -2.52
C GLY A 232 -19.35 1.01 -1.15
N LEU A 233 -18.03 1.16 -1.02
CA LEU A 233 -17.35 1.63 0.17
C LEU A 233 -16.97 3.12 0.05
N THR A 234 -17.78 3.90 -0.65
CA THR A 234 -17.58 5.34 -0.80
C THR A 234 -17.82 6.03 0.52
N PRO A 235 -16.88 6.86 1.02
CA PRO A 235 -17.10 7.67 2.19
C PRO A 235 -18.26 8.64 2.00
N THR A 236 -18.99 8.92 3.05
CA THR A 236 -20.05 9.93 3.04
C THR A 236 -19.47 11.33 2.81
N PRO A 237 -20.26 12.31 2.37
CA PRO A 237 -19.79 13.68 2.21
C PRO A 237 -19.27 14.31 3.53
N GLN A 238 -19.76 13.85 4.68
CA GLN A 238 -19.28 14.27 5.99
C GLN A 238 -17.91 13.66 6.28
N GLU A 239 -17.73 12.32 6.13
CA GLU A 239 -16.45 11.64 6.31
C GLU A 239 -15.37 12.24 5.39
N GLN A 240 -15.72 12.57 4.13
CA GLN A 240 -14.77 13.19 3.19
C GLN A 240 -14.28 14.58 3.62
N ARG A 241 -15.08 15.33 4.38
CA ARG A 241 -14.73 16.68 4.83
C ARG A 241 -14.06 16.72 6.19
N GLU A 242 -14.42 15.80 7.09
CA GLU A 242 -14.02 15.86 8.50
C GLU A 242 -12.90 14.87 8.83
N GLU A 243 -12.77 13.78 8.06
CA GLU A 243 -11.80 12.72 8.34
C GLU A 243 -10.52 12.86 7.53
N VAL A 244 -9.39 12.63 8.19
CA VAL A 244 -8.07 12.60 7.51
C VAL A 244 -7.96 11.38 6.59
N PHE A 245 -8.58 10.26 6.97
CA PHE A 245 -8.61 9.00 6.25
C PHE A 245 -10.04 8.53 6.03
N PRO A 246 -10.78 9.13 5.10
CA PRO A 246 -12.20 8.89 4.95
C PRO A 246 -12.56 7.46 4.55
N PHE A 247 -11.74 6.79 3.71
CA PHE A 247 -11.99 5.39 3.34
C PHE A 247 -11.71 4.44 4.51
N LEU A 248 -10.69 4.69 5.31
CA LEU A 248 -10.43 3.94 6.53
C LEU A 248 -11.63 4.05 7.49
N THR A 249 -12.10 5.27 7.75
CA THR A 249 -13.27 5.51 8.61
C THR A 249 -14.49 4.76 8.07
N ARG A 250 -14.75 4.83 6.77
CA ARG A 250 -15.82 4.09 6.12
C ARG A 250 -15.72 2.58 6.31
N ILE A 251 -14.53 2.00 6.15
CA ILE A 251 -14.29 0.56 6.37
C ILE A 251 -14.51 0.15 7.82
N LEU A 252 -14.05 0.97 8.77
CA LEU A 252 -14.25 0.71 10.19
C LEU A 252 -15.74 0.75 10.57
N ASP A 253 -16.51 1.64 9.98
CA ASP A 253 -17.96 1.70 10.17
C ASP A 253 -18.68 0.47 9.57
N GLU A 254 -18.29 0.06 8.38
CA GLU A 254 -18.83 -1.16 7.76
C GLU A 254 -18.53 -2.43 8.59
N LEU A 255 -17.35 -2.49 9.22
CA LEU A 255 -16.95 -3.59 10.11
C LEU A 255 -17.78 -3.70 11.40
N LYS A 256 -18.52 -2.66 11.77
CA LYS A 256 -19.47 -2.73 12.90
C LYS A 256 -20.68 -3.63 12.61
N THR A 257 -21.01 -3.80 11.32
CA THR A 257 -22.22 -4.51 10.89
C THR A 257 -21.93 -5.68 9.94
N LYS A 258 -20.76 -5.73 9.31
CA LYS A 258 -20.34 -6.74 8.35
C LYS A 258 -19.06 -7.42 8.81
N SER A 259 -18.92 -8.70 8.48
CA SER A 259 -17.65 -9.40 8.67
C SER A 259 -16.58 -8.90 7.69
N ARG A 260 -15.32 -9.01 8.06
CA ARG A 260 -14.16 -8.71 7.21
C ARG A 260 -14.21 -9.49 5.89
N ILE A 261 -14.60 -10.76 5.93
CA ILE A 261 -14.80 -11.59 4.73
C ILE A 261 -15.86 -10.99 3.80
N THR A 262 -16.93 -10.46 4.33
CA THR A 262 -18.01 -9.84 3.53
C THR A 262 -17.48 -8.60 2.81
N ILE A 263 -16.76 -7.72 3.51
CA ILE A 263 -16.15 -6.53 2.91
C ILE A 263 -15.12 -6.93 1.86
N TRP A 264 -14.29 -7.95 2.14
CA TRP A 264 -13.33 -8.49 1.18
C TRP A 264 -14.01 -8.95 -0.11
N LYS A 265 -15.08 -9.71 0.00
CA LYS A 265 -15.87 -10.16 -1.17
C LYS A 265 -16.45 -9.01 -1.96
N MET A 266 -16.85 -7.90 -1.31
CA MET A 266 -17.33 -6.70 -2.01
C MET A 266 -16.21 -6.09 -2.87
N ILE A 267 -15.01 -5.95 -2.32
CA ILE A 267 -13.84 -5.40 -3.03
C ILE A 267 -13.46 -6.30 -4.21
N TYR A 268 -13.32 -7.59 -3.96
CA TYR A 268 -12.89 -8.56 -4.95
C TYR A 268 -13.92 -8.72 -6.09
N SER A 269 -15.21 -8.76 -5.75
CA SER A 269 -16.30 -8.81 -6.76
C SER A 269 -16.34 -7.54 -7.62
N ALA A 270 -16.00 -6.38 -7.06
CA ALA A 270 -15.92 -5.14 -7.83
C ALA A 270 -14.80 -5.21 -8.87
N LEU A 271 -13.62 -5.73 -8.51
CA LEU A 271 -12.50 -5.90 -9.45
C LEU A 271 -12.90 -6.83 -10.60
N TYR A 272 -13.45 -8.02 -10.29
CA TYR A 272 -13.81 -9.00 -11.32
C TYR A 272 -14.87 -8.46 -12.27
N ARG A 273 -15.86 -7.75 -11.77
CA ARG A 273 -16.87 -7.07 -12.58
C ARG A 273 -16.25 -6.05 -13.53
N LEU A 274 -15.32 -5.21 -13.02
CA LEU A 274 -14.63 -4.25 -13.88
C LEU A 274 -13.75 -4.94 -14.93
N LEU A 275 -13.07 -6.03 -14.58
CA LEU A 275 -12.26 -6.81 -15.52
C LEU A 275 -13.15 -7.51 -16.59
N GLU A 276 -14.31 -8.03 -16.19
CA GLU A 276 -15.30 -8.59 -17.14
C GLU A 276 -15.72 -7.53 -18.16
N TRP A 277 -16.08 -6.34 -17.69
CA TRP A 277 -16.50 -5.24 -18.58
C TRP A 277 -15.36 -4.70 -19.44
N TYR A 278 -14.15 -4.67 -18.91
CA TYR A 278 -12.96 -4.28 -19.68
C TYR A 278 -12.67 -5.22 -20.84
N ASN A 279 -12.93 -6.52 -20.68
CA ASN A 279 -12.69 -7.55 -21.68
C ASN A 279 -13.88 -7.81 -22.64
N ASP A 280 -15.07 -7.28 -22.36
CA ASP A 280 -16.24 -7.37 -23.23
C ASP A 280 -16.31 -6.12 -24.12
N PRO A 281 -16.16 -6.22 -25.46
CA PRO A 281 -16.14 -5.03 -26.33
C PRO A 281 -17.36 -4.13 -26.21
N LEU A 282 -18.56 -4.70 -26.04
CA LEU A 282 -19.79 -3.92 -25.88
C LEU A 282 -19.76 -3.17 -24.56
N MET A 283 -19.42 -3.87 -23.47
CA MET A 283 -19.37 -3.29 -22.14
C MET A 283 -18.25 -2.25 -22.00
N TYR A 284 -17.12 -2.47 -22.67
CA TYR A 284 -16.01 -1.51 -22.69
C TYR A 284 -16.45 -0.14 -23.22
N HIS A 285 -17.12 -0.12 -24.38
CA HIS A 285 -17.59 1.13 -24.98
C HIS A 285 -18.72 1.75 -24.18
N ALA A 286 -19.65 0.92 -23.73
CA ALA A 286 -20.80 1.34 -22.95
C ALA A 286 -20.43 1.97 -21.61
N PHE A 287 -19.64 1.27 -20.85
CA PHE A 287 -19.13 1.74 -19.57
C PHE A 287 -18.23 2.97 -19.74
N GLY A 288 -17.35 2.95 -20.75
CA GLY A 288 -16.50 4.09 -21.09
C GLY A 288 -17.31 5.35 -21.43
N ALA A 289 -18.39 5.22 -22.16
CA ALA A 289 -19.28 6.35 -22.46
C ALA A 289 -19.89 6.97 -21.18
N ILE A 290 -20.23 6.16 -20.18
CA ILE A 290 -20.79 6.63 -18.92
C ILE A 290 -19.71 7.27 -18.03
N VAL A 291 -18.55 6.63 -17.90
CA VAL A 291 -17.50 7.07 -16.95
C VAL A 291 -16.76 8.32 -17.44
N HIS A 292 -16.57 8.45 -18.77
CA HIS A 292 -15.80 9.56 -19.32
C HIS A 292 -16.59 10.86 -19.59
N GLN A 293 -17.82 10.94 -19.12
CA GLN A 293 -18.63 12.15 -19.25
C GLN A 293 -18.17 13.26 -18.34
N ARG A 294 -18.12 14.48 -18.87
CA ARG A 294 -17.58 15.66 -18.17
C ARG A 294 -18.31 16.04 -16.89
N ASN A 295 -19.59 15.70 -16.74
CA ASN A 295 -20.44 16.17 -15.64
C ASN A 295 -20.78 15.12 -14.59
N ASN A 296 -20.30 13.87 -14.71
CA ASN A 296 -20.84 12.78 -13.90
C ASN A 296 -19.76 12.08 -13.07
N LYS A 297 -19.20 12.80 -12.09
CA LYS A 297 -18.18 12.25 -11.16
C LYS A 297 -18.70 11.12 -10.25
N ASP A 298 -20.02 10.99 -10.12
CA ASP A 298 -20.65 10.12 -9.11
C ASP A 298 -21.36 8.88 -9.68
N ILE A 299 -21.50 8.76 -11.01
CA ILE A 299 -22.18 7.61 -11.60
C ILE A 299 -21.20 6.44 -11.70
N LYS A 300 -21.48 5.43 -10.91
CA LYS A 300 -20.75 4.17 -10.87
C LYS A 300 -21.74 3.04 -11.06
N PRO A 301 -21.99 2.63 -12.31
CA PRO A 301 -22.90 1.53 -12.58
C PRO A 301 -22.42 0.29 -11.83
N LYS A 302 -23.37 -0.39 -11.19
CA LYS A 302 -23.10 -1.59 -10.40
C LYS A 302 -23.44 -2.87 -11.14
N THR A 303 -24.26 -2.77 -12.18
CA THR A 303 -24.74 -3.93 -12.93
C THR A 303 -24.62 -3.72 -14.43
N ARG A 304 -24.49 -4.84 -15.16
CA ARG A 304 -24.53 -4.86 -16.64
C ARG A 304 -25.84 -4.26 -17.16
N LYS A 305 -26.95 -4.52 -16.47
CA LYS A 305 -28.26 -3.99 -16.84
C LYS A 305 -28.29 -2.45 -16.80
N GLU A 306 -27.82 -1.84 -15.73
CA GLU A 306 -27.75 -0.37 -15.62
C GLU A 306 -26.94 0.26 -16.75
N ILE A 307 -25.86 -0.40 -17.21
CA ILE A 307 -25.04 0.08 -18.31
C ILE A 307 -25.81 -0.02 -19.65
N LEU A 308 -26.47 -1.14 -19.89
CA LEU A 308 -27.26 -1.36 -21.12
C LEU A 308 -28.47 -0.45 -21.18
N ASP A 309 -29.20 -0.29 -20.08
CA ASP A 309 -30.34 0.62 -19.98
C ASP A 309 -29.90 2.08 -20.27
N ALA A 310 -28.72 2.48 -19.77
CA ALA A 310 -28.15 3.80 -20.06
C ALA A 310 -27.84 3.99 -21.56
N ILE A 311 -27.36 2.94 -22.25
CA ILE A 311 -27.07 3.01 -23.70
C ILE A 311 -28.36 3.08 -24.52
N GLU A 312 -29.39 2.36 -24.15
CA GLU A 312 -30.68 2.43 -24.83
C GLU A 312 -31.22 3.88 -24.81
N ILE A 313 -31.16 4.52 -23.64
CA ILE A 313 -31.53 5.94 -23.48
C ILE A 313 -30.68 6.84 -24.40
N ILE A 314 -29.37 6.59 -24.48
CA ILE A 314 -28.48 7.35 -25.38
C ILE A 314 -28.82 7.12 -26.85
N ALA A 315 -29.08 5.87 -27.24
CA ALA A 315 -29.40 5.50 -28.62
C ALA A 315 -30.72 6.08 -29.11
N GLU A 316 -31.70 6.27 -28.20
CA GLU A 316 -32.98 6.86 -28.46
C GLU A 316 -32.99 8.39 -28.44
N TYR A 317 -31.93 9.00 -27.94
CA TYR A 317 -31.86 10.47 -27.86
C TYR A 317 -31.87 11.09 -29.25
N LYS A 318 -32.86 11.93 -29.49
CA LYS A 318 -32.96 12.79 -30.67
C LYS A 318 -32.63 14.21 -30.28
N PRO A 319 -31.53 14.79 -30.80
CA PRO A 319 -31.23 16.19 -30.52
C PRO A 319 -32.42 17.07 -30.94
N LYS A 320 -32.83 18.00 -30.09
CA LYS A 320 -33.78 19.04 -30.45
C LYS A 320 -33.16 19.92 -31.56
N GLU A 321 -33.98 20.50 -32.39
CA GLU A 321 -33.52 21.36 -33.53
C GLU A 321 -32.77 22.63 -33.08
N ASP A 322 -32.68 22.89 -31.78
CA ASP A 322 -31.97 24.03 -31.23
C ASP A 322 -30.45 23.72 -31.15
N LYS A 323 -29.64 24.56 -31.80
CA LYS A 323 -28.18 24.36 -31.96
C LYS A 323 -27.39 24.29 -30.66
N ASN A 324 -28.00 24.58 -29.52
CA ASN A 324 -27.39 24.53 -28.20
C ASN A 324 -27.86 23.36 -27.32
N ASP A 325 -28.71 22.46 -27.83
CA ASP A 325 -29.21 21.32 -27.09
C ASP A 325 -28.21 20.15 -27.19
N TYR A 326 -27.33 20.09 -26.25
CA TYR A 326 -26.43 18.96 -26.09
C TYR A 326 -27.02 17.96 -25.09
N PHE A 327 -27.02 16.66 -25.43
CA PHE A 327 -27.35 15.63 -24.47
C PHE A 327 -26.45 15.74 -23.25
N ASN A 328 -27.05 16.08 -22.11
CA ASN A 328 -26.34 16.13 -20.83
C ASN A 328 -26.39 14.73 -20.22
N TRP A 329 -25.37 13.98 -20.48
CA TRP A 329 -25.22 12.60 -19.99
C TRP A 329 -25.44 12.45 -18.49
N GLY A 330 -25.22 13.49 -17.70
CA GLY A 330 -25.40 13.48 -16.26
C GLY A 330 -26.84 13.67 -15.80
N GLU A 331 -27.53 14.62 -16.42
CA GLU A 331 -28.91 14.99 -16.05
C GLU A 331 -29.93 14.19 -16.85
N ASP A 332 -29.67 13.98 -18.15
CA ASP A 332 -30.64 13.35 -19.05
C ASP A 332 -30.69 11.84 -18.90
N LEU A 333 -29.56 11.16 -18.62
CA LEU A 333 -29.49 9.71 -18.45
C LEU A 333 -30.29 9.18 -17.24
N PHE A 334 -30.49 10.01 -16.24
CA PHE A 334 -31.16 9.67 -14.98
C PHE A 334 -32.40 10.52 -14.73
N ASN A 335 -32.83 11.27 -15.74
CA ASN A 335 -34.08 12.01 -15.67
C ASN A 335 -35.27 11.11 -15.99
N PRO A 336 -36.12 10.76 -15.00
CA PRO A 336 -37.26 9.87 -15.20
C PRO A 336 -38.26 10.35 -16.27
N SER A 337 -38.26 11.64 -16.60
CA SER A 337 -39.15 12.24 -17.60
C SER A 337 -38.72 12.00 -19.04
N LEU A 338 -37.47 11.55 -19.26
CA LEU A 338 -36.93 11.22 -20.59
C LEU A 338 -37.00 9.72 -20.92
N ILE A 339 -37.45 8.89 -19.99
CA ILE A 339 -37.65 7.46 -20.20
C ILE A 339 -38.98 7.29 -20.94
N PRO A 340 -39.02 6.73 -22.19
CA PRO A 340 -40.28 6.40 -22.86
C PRO A 340 -41.06 5.41 -22.02
N HIS A 341 -42.36 5.65 -21.82
CA HIS A 341 -43.27 4.77 -21.10
C HIS A 341 -43.60 3.53 -21.94
#